data_bc62d579ef35317dbd5f6c456f75cfa4
#
_entry.id   bc62d579ef35317dbd5f6c456f75cfa4
#
_cell.length_a   1.000
_cell.length_b   1.000
_cell.length_c   1.000
_cell.angle_alpha   90.00
_cell.angle_beta   90.00
_cell.angle_gamma   90.00
#
_symmetry.space_group_name_H-M   'P 1'
#
loop_
_entity.id
_entity.type
_entity.pdbx_description
1 polymer ?
#
loop_
_entity_poly.entity_id
_entity_poly.type
_entity_poly.pdbx_seq_one_letter_code
_entity_poly.pdbx_strand_id
1 'polypeptide(L)'
;CSSDLATANVLENIPPALRDRMEILNIPGYTENDKLLITKKHLIKRQIEANGITEENVKFTDEGIKYLIAGYTREAGLRNLEREVGSVCRKVAKMVVMGETNFIEVNATTVPELLGPPRFQREDKFVDSQVGVVQGLAWTQAGGEVLTIEALKMKGKGHLQLTGQLGDVMKESAHAAMSYARAHMEELGIPEDFFEKFDIQIGRAHV
;
A
#
# COMPACT_ATOMS: atom_id res chain seq x y z
N CYS A 1 37.19 -19.86 -13.16
CA CYS A 1 35.99 -19.04 -13.36
C CYS A 1 35.58 -18.46 -12.01
N SER A 2 35.62 -17.15 -11.84
CA SER A 2 35.05 -16.47 -10.69
C SER A 2 33.55 -16.29 -10.97
N SER A 3 32.70 -16.65 -10.02
CA SER A 3 31.25 -16.36 -10.07
C SER A 3 30.99 -15.10 -9.28
N ASP A 4 30.48 -14.07 -9.92
CA ASP A 4 30.13 -12.82 -9.28
C ASP A 4 28.62 -12.83 -8.93
N LEU A 5 28.31 -12.52 -7.68
CA LEU A 5 26.93 -12.37 -7.21
C LEU A 5 26.61 -10.89 -7.09
N ALA A 6 25.55 -10.46 -7.75
CA ALA A 6 25.04 -9.10 -7.70
C ALA A 6 23.58 -9.07 -7.27
N THR A 7 23.10 -7.95 -6.74
CA THR A 7 21.71 -7.71 -6.41
C THR A 7 21.18 -6.48 -7.13
N ALA A 8 19.93 -6.52 -7.57
CA ALA A 8 19.25 -5.40 -8.20
C ALA A 8 17.78 -5.35 -7.74
N ASN A 9 17.21 -4.17 -7.69
CA ASN A 9 15.78 -3.99 -7.34
C ASN A 9 14.86 -4.02 -8.56
N VAL A 10 15.40 -3.69 -9.73
CA VAL A 10 14.63 -3.54 -10.98
C VAL A 10 15.41 -4.22 -12.10
N LEU A 11 14.80 -5.24 -12.68
CA LEU A 11 15.41 -6.05 -13.72
C LEU A 11 15.59 -5.28 -15.04
N GLU A 12 14.65 -4.41 -15.35
CA GLU A 12 14.64 -3.63 -16.59
C GLU A 12 15.81 -2.66 -16.71
N ASN A 13 16.41 -2.27 -15.59
CA ASN A 13 17.60 -1.41 -15.57
C ASN A 13 18.89 -2.12 -15.93
N ILE A 14 18.88 -3.47 -16.01
CA ILE A 14 20.05 -4.26 -16.39
C ILE A 14 20.07 -4.35 -17.92
N PRO A 15 21.20 -3.95 -18.57
CA PRO A 15 21.33 -4.04 -20.02
C PRO A 15 21.06 -5.45 -20.52
N PRO A 16 20.33 -5.62 -21.64
CA PRO A 16 19.95 -6.95 -22.18
C PRO A 16 21.15 -7.87 -22.37
N ALA A 17 22.23 -7.36 -22.94
CA ALA A 17 23.45 -8.15 -23.21
C ALA A 17 24.12 -8.70 -21.93
N LEU A 18 23.94 -8.04 -20.79
CA LEU A 18 24.41 -8.52 -19.49
C LEU A 18 23.41 -9.52 -18.90
N ARG A 19 22.11 -9.20 -18.97
CA ARG A 19 21.03 -10.03 -18.46
C ARG A 19 21.03 -11.43 -19.09
N ASP A 20 21.33 -11.55 -20.38
CA ASP A 20 21.39 -12.82 -21.12
C ASP A 20 22.51 -13.76 -20.64
N ARG A 21 23.46 -13.23 -19.85
CA ARG A 21 24.59 -13.97 -19.27
C ARG A 21 24.45 -14.24 -17.78
N MET A 22 23.34 -13.80 -17.18
CA MET A 22 23.08 -13.91 -15.73
C MET A 22 22.02 -14.97 -15.46
N GLU A 23 22.22 -15.73 -14.39
CA GLU A 23 21.14 -16.47 -13.77
C GLU A 23 20.37 -15.53 -12.84
N ILE A 24 19.07 -15.35 -13.09
CA ILE A 24 18.24 -14.41 -12.36
C ILE A 24 17.41 -15.17 -11.33
N LEU A 25 17.69 -14.89 -10.06
CA LEU A 25 16.92 -15.41 -8.93
C LEU A 25 16.00 -14.31 -8.42
N ASN A 26 14.69 -14.47 -8.66
CA ASN A 26 13.70 -13.51 -8.19
C ASN A 26 13.32 -13.81 -6.74
N ILE A 27 13.54 -12.84 -5.86
CA ILE A 27 13.15 -12.91 -4.45
C ILE A 27 11.89 -12.04 -4.28
N PRO A 28 10.71 -12.65 -4.12
CA PRO A 28 9.47 -11.87 -3.94
C PRO A 28 9.46 -11.13 -2.62
N GLY A 29 8.62 -10.11 -2.52
CA GLY A 29 8.33 -9.43 -1.26
C GLY A 29 7.55 -10.33 -0.29
N TYR A 30 7.47 -9.91 0.95
CA TYR A 30 6.75 -10.60 2.01
C TYR A 30 5.27 -10.22 2.03
N THR A 31 4.41 -11.20 2.22
CA THR A 31 2.98 -10.98 2.52
C THR A 31 2.80 -10.40 3.93
N GLU A 32 1.62 -9.84 4.23
CA GLU A 32 1.31 -9.37 5.60
C GLU A 32 1.49 -10.50 6.65
N ASN A 33 1.11 -11.73 6.31
CA ASN A 33 1.27 -12.88 7.20
C ASN A 33 2.74 -13.25 7.40
N ASP A 34 3.54 -13.20 6.35
CA ASP A 34 4.98 -13.45 6.46
C ASP A 34 5.63 -12.38 7.34
N LYS A 35 5.28 -11.11 7.12
CA LYS A 35 5.76 -9.98 7.94
C LYS A 35 5.39 -10.16 9.41
N LEU A 36 4.17 -10.57 9.72
CA LEU A 36 3.73 -10.88 11.07
C LEU A 36 4.59 -11.97 11.71
N LEU A 37 4.76 -13.10 11.02
CA LEU A 37 5.53 -14.24 11.53
C LEU A 37 7.00 -13.89 11.73
N ILE A 38 7.62 -13.21 10.78
CA ILE A 38 9.03 -12.80 10.87
C ILE A 38 9.22 -11.78 12.01
N THR A 39 8.28 -10.85 12.17
CA THR A 39 8.32 -9.86 13.25
C THR A 39 8.29 -10.54 14.61
N LYS A 40 7.38 -11.48 14.81
CA LYS A 40 7.29 -12.26 16.06
C LYS A 40 8.53 -13.08 16.34
N LYS A 41 9.04 -13.78 15.33
CA LYS A 41 10.17 -14.71 15.50
C LYS A 41 11.52 -14.00 15.67
N HIS A 42 11.72 -12.88 14.98
CA HIS A 42 13.05 -12.33 14.80
C HIS A 42 13.16 -10.85 15.16
N LEU A 43 12.25 -9.98 14.63
CA LEU A 43 12.44 -8.54 14.76
C LEU A 43 12.25 -8.05 16.19
N ILE A 44 11.20 -8.51 16.87
CA ILE A 44 10.89 -8.09 18.24
C ILE A 44 12.05 -8.45 19.16
N LYS A 45 12.47 -9.69 19.15
CA LYS A 45 13.58 -10.15 20.01
C LYS A 45 14.85 -9.32 19.80
N ARG A 46 15.23 -9.14 18.53
CA ARG A 46 16.40 -8.34 18.15
C ARG A 46 16.29 -6.88 18.63
N GLN A 47 15.09 -6.27 18.52
CA GLN A 47 14.89 -4.89 18.91
C GLN A 47 14.78 -4.72 20.43
N ILE A 48 14.25 -5.68 21.15
CA ILE A 48 14.25 -5.73 22.63
C ILE A 48 15.71 -5.74 23.13
N GLU A 49 16.52 -6.66 22.64
CA GLU A 49 17.93 -6.77 23.01
C GLU A 49 18.72 -5.49 22.64
N ALA A 50 18.53 -4.96 21.44
CA ALA A 50 19.22 -3.77 20.96
C ALA A 50 18.88 -2.49 21.75
N ASN A 51 17.71 -2.42 22.39
CA ASN A 51 17.28 -1.26 23.18
C ASN A 51 17.39 -1.48 24.71
N GLY A 52 18.00 -2.58 25.14
CA GLY A 52 18.29 -2.85 26.56
C GLY A 52 17.06 -3.05 27.45
N ILE A 53 15.94 -3.48 26.86
CA ILE A 53 14.72 -3.87 27.58
C ILE A 53 14.55 -5.39 27.57
N THR A 54 13.59 -5.89 28.31
CA THR A 54 13.29 -7.32 28.44
C THR A 54 11.85 -7.62 27.97
N GLU A 55 11.54 -8.88 27.80
CA GLU A 55 10.16 -9.32 27.51
C GLU A 55 9.20 -9.02 28.66
N GLU A 56 9.72 -8.75 29.88
CA GLU A 56 8.92 -8.29 31.00
C GLU A 56 8.47 -6.84 30.87
N ASN A 57 9.17 -6.04 30.04
CA ASN A 57 8.85 -4.63 29.85
C ASN A 57 7.89 -4.38 28.66
N VAL A 58 7.89 -5.28 27.67
CA VAL A 58 7.08 -5.10 26.44
C VAL A 58 6.58 -6.42 25.88
N LYS A 59 5.31 -6.42 25.49
CA LYS A 59 4.69 -7.53 24.78
C LYS A 59 3.94 -7.01 23.56
N PHE A 60 4.26 -7.54 22.41
CA PHE A 60 3.56 -7.22 21.15
C PHE A 60 2.43 -8.22 20.90
N THR A 61 1.22 -7.72 20.71
CA THR A 61 0.08 -8.52 20.28
C THR A 61 0.08 -8.65 18.76
N ASP A 62 -0.59 -9.70 18.25
CA ASP A 62 -0.75 -9.89 16.79
C ASP A 62 -1.50 -8.73 16.14
N GLU A 63 -2.48 -8.16 16.86
CA GLU A 63 -3.22 -6.97 16.42
C GLU A 63 -2.32 -5.74 16.35
N GLY A 64 -1.46 -5.52 17.35
CA GLY A 64 -0.50 -4.42 17.35
C GLY A 64 0.50 -4.52 16.21
N ILE A 65 1.01 -5.73 15.92
CA ILE A 65 1.93 -5.96 14.79
C ILE A 65 1.22 -5.71 13.46
N LYS A 66 0.00 -6.23 13.27
CA LYS A 66 -0.80 -5.99 12.06
C LYS A 66 -1.10 -4.50 11.88
N TYR A 67 -1.38 -3.80 12.96
CA TYR A 67 -1.61 -2.36 12.94
C TYR A 67 -0.34 -1.59 12.54
N LEU A 68 0.85 -1.98 13.04
CA LEU A 68 2.13 -1.44 12.61
C LEU A 68 2.39 -1.67 11.12
N ILE A 69 2.15 -2.89 10.63
CA ILE A 69 2.33 -3.23 9.21
C ILE A 69 1.43 -2.36 8.34
N ALA A 70 0.15 -2.26 8.67
CA ALA A 70 -0.84 -1.58 7.85
C ALA A 70 -0.76 -0.06 7.92
N GLY A 71 -0.51 0.50 9.12
CA GLY A 71 -0.60 1.95 9.37
C GLY A 71 0.74 2.69 9.30
N TYR A 72 1.87 2.01 9.45
CA TYR A 72 3.18 2.68 9.55
C TYR A 72 4.19 2.23 8.51
N THR A 73 3.89 1.18 7.75
CA THR A 73 4.82 0.68 6.72
C THR A 73 4.13 0.48 5.37
N ARG A 74 4.86 0.81 4.28
CA ARG A 74 4.43 0.55 2.90
C ARG A 74 5.64 0.12 2.10
N GLU A 75 5.98 -1.16 2.21
CA GLU A 75 7.19 -1.74 1.62
C GLU A 75 6.99 -3.22 1.28
N ALA A 76 7.72 -3.72 0.28
CA ALA A 76 7.78 -5.15 -0.03
C ALA A 76 8.62 -5.95 0.99
N GLY A 77 9.60 -5.31 1.61
CA GLY A 77 10.53 -5.87 2.58
C GLY A 77 10.07 -5.70 4.03
N LEU A 78 11.05 -5.66 4.93
CA LEU A 78 10.89 -5.60 6.40
C LEU A 78 11.66 -4.44 7.04
N ARG A 79 12.39 -3.65 6.26
CA ARG A 79 13.33 -2.66 6.79
C ARG A 79 12.64 -1.54 7.58
N ASN A 80 11.55 -1.01 7.04
CA ASN A 80 10.80 0.02 7.73
C ASN A 80 10.03 -0.55 8.92
N LEU A 81 9.48 -1.76 8.78
CA LEU A 81 8.81 -2.45 9.87
C LEU A 81 9.77 -2.68 11.06
N GLU A 82 10.99 -3.12 10.79
CA GLU A 82 12.01 -3.24 11.81
C GLU A 82 12.32 -1.90 12.51
N ARG A 83 12.39 -0.81 11.74
CA ARG A 83 12.63 0.53 12.28
C ARG A 83 11.48 1.00 13.17
N GLU A 84 10.24 0.72 12.79
CA GLU A 84 9.06 1.08 13.60
C GLU A 84 8.98 0.23 14.88
N VAL A 85 9.25 -1.08 14.81
CA VAL A 85 9.39 -1.93 16.01
C VAL A 85 10.48 -1.39 16.93
N GLY A 86 11.64 -1.02 16.39
CA GLY A 86 12.71 -0.39 17.15
C GLY A 86 12.31 0.95 17.76
N SER A 87 11.48 1.73 17.05
CA SER A 87 10.96 3.01 17.59
C SER A 87 10.01 2.79 18.78
N VAL A 88 9.17 1.77 18.73
CA VAL A 88 8.33 1.35 19.85
C VAL A 88 9.21 0.93 21.03
N CYS A 89 10.18 0.03 20.80
CA CYS A 89 11.09 -0.43 21.87
C CYS A 89 11.85 0.71 22.55
N ARG A 90 12.35 1.70 21.76
CA ARG A 90 13.02 2.89 22.32
C ARG A 90 12.11 3.73 23.22
N LYS A 91 10.84 3.90 22.83
CA LYS A 91 9.88 4.65 23.65
C LYS A 91 9.52 3.92 24.92
N VAL A 92 9.33 2.61 24.84
CA VAL A 92 9.13 1.76 26.01
C VAL A 92 10.36 1.85 26.94
N ALA A 93 11.57 1.72 26.43
CA ALA A 93 12.80 1.85 27.19
C ALA A 93 12.87 3.20 27.94
N LYS A 94 12.54 4.29 27.24
CA LYS A 94 12.46 5.63 27.86
C LYS A 94 11.46 5.66 29.02
N MET A 95 10.24 5.17 28.82
CA MET A 95 9.19 5.19 29.86
C MET A 95 9.56 4.33 31.07
N VAL A 96 10.19 3.18 30.85
CA VAL A 96 10.69 2.32 31.93
C VAL A 96 11.79 3.02 32.74
N VAL A 97 12.76 3.64 32.09
CA VAL A 97 13.86 4.36 32.73
C VAL A 97 13.34 5.59 33.51
N MET A 98 12.32 6.27 33.00
CA MET A 98 11.69 7.41 33.69
C MET A 98 10.76 6.99 34.84
N GLY A 99 10.51 5.70 35.02
CA GLY A 99 9.61 5.18 36.05
C GLY A 99 8.13 5.43 35.79
N GLU A 100 7.77 5.75 34.52
CA GLU A 100 6.37 5.99 34.12
C GLU A 100 5.58 4.67 34.05
N THR A 101 6.25 3.59 33.67
CA THR A 101 5.67 2.25 33.64
C THR A 101 6.74 1.17 33.69
N ASN A 102 6.37 -0.04 34.11
CA ASN A 102 7.25 -1.21 34.08
C ASN A 102 6.94 -2.15 32.93
N PHE A 103 5.73 -2.06 32.37
CA PHE A 103 5.25 -2.95 31.31
C PHE A 103 4.30 -2.23 30.35
N ILE A 104 4.44 -2.49 29.07
CA ILE A 104 3.52 -2.01 28.01
C ILE A 104 3.12 -3.16 27.11
N GLU A 105 1.82 -3.34 26.92
CA GLU A 105 1.28 -4.19 25.89
C GLU A 105 1.05 -3.37 24.61
N VAL A 106 1.77 -3.74 23.55
CA VAL A 106 1.70 -3.07 22.25
C VAL A 106 0.57 -3.68 21.43
N ASN A 107 -0.53 -2.96 21.36
CA ASN A 107 -1.76 -3.33 20.62
C ASN A 107 -2.20 -2.19 19.68
N ALA A 108 -3.35 -2.34 19.02
CA ALA A 108 -3.85 -1.35 18.06
C ALA A 108 -4.14 0.04 18.67
N THR A 109 -4.40 0.13 20.00
CA THR A 109 -4.66 1.40 20.69
C THR A 109 -3.37 2.06 21.18
N THR A 110 -2.42 1.28 21.69
CA THR A 110 -1.17 1.82 22.24
C THR A 110 -0.16 2.21 21.16
N VAL A 111 -0.20 1.61 19.97
CA VAL A 111 0.69 1.97 18.86
C VAL A 111 0.56 3.46 18.47
N PRO A 112 -0.64 4.04 18.28
CA PRO A 112 -0.77 5.47 17.98
C PRO A 112 -0.31 6.37 19.12
N GLU A 113 -0.45 5.97 20.38
CA GLU A 113 0.06 6.71 21.54
C GLU A 113 1.60 6.76 21.52
N LEU A 114 2.23 5.65 21.14
CA LEU A 114 3.67 5.56 21.06
C LEU A 114 4.26 6.22 19.79
N LEU A 115 3.68 6.04 18.62
CA LEU A 115 4.27 6.47 17.34
C LEU A 115 3.60 7.70 16.74
N GLY A 116 2.47 8.15 17.29
CA GLY A 116 1.61 9.17 16.69
C GLY A 116 0.61 8.56 15.69
N PRO A 117 -0.15 9.39 14.99
CA PRO A 117 -1.17 8.91 14.07
C PRO A 117 -0.57 8.05 12.95
N PRO A 118 -1.32 7.06 12.43
CA PRO A 118 -0.84 6.23 11.32
C PRO A 118 -0.53 7.09 10.10
N ARG A 119 0.56 6.74 9.42
CA ARG A 119 1.01 7.44 8.19
C ARG A 119 0.25 6.98 6.95
N PHE A 120 -0.25 5.75 6.99
CA PHE A 120 -1.01 5.13 5.92
C PHE A 120 -2.38 4.75 6.48
N GLN A 121 -3.42 5.33 5.92
CA GLN A 121 -4.78 4.88 6.18
C GLN A 121 -5.11 3.82 5.12
N ARG A 122 -5.71 2.71 5.54
CA ARG A 122 -6.38 1.84 4.58
C ARG A 122 -7.53 2.68 4.03
N GLU A 123 -7.58 2.85 2.73
CA GLU A 123 -8.78 3.38 2.09
C GLU A 123 -9.92 2.45 2.52
N ASP A 124 -10.84 2.99 3.32
CA ASP A 124 -12.00 2.22 3.76
C ASP A 124 -12.72 1.73 2.51
N LYS A 125 -12.94 0.43 2.45
CA LYS A 125 -13.74 -0.14 1.37
C LYS A 125 -15.08 0.56 1.43
N PHE A 126 -15.50 1.21 0.34
CA PHE A 126 -16.86 1.68 0.25
C PHE A 126 -17.78 0.48 0.50
N VAL A 127 -18.46 0.50 1.63
CA VAL A 127 -19.38 -0.57 2.01
C VAL A 127 -20.65 -0.47 1.17
N ASP A 128 -20.99 0.75 0.76
CA ASP A 128 -22.19 1.02 -0.02
C ASP A 128 -21.87 1.25 -1.50
N SER A 129 -22.73 0.70 -2.36
CA SER A 129 -22.64 0.88 -3.80
C SER A 129 -23.00 2.33 -4.15
N GLN A 130 -22.06 3.06 -4.74
CA GLN A 130 -22.28 4.43 -5.20
C GLN A 130 -22.24 4.50 -6.72
N VAL A 131 -23.18 5.27 -7.30
CA VAL A 131 -23.23 5.49 -8.75
C VAL A 131 -22.01 6.33 -9.17
N GLY A 132 -21.30 5.85 -10.18
CA GLY A 132 -20.10 6.52 -10.69
C GLY A 132 -18.82 6.18 -9.92
N VAL A 133 -18.86 5.27 -8.95
CA VAL A 133 -17.68 4.84 -8.17
C VAL A 133 -17.41 3.36 -8.39
N VAL A 134 -16.18 3.02 -8.75
CA VAL A 134 -15.72 1.64 -8.95
C VAL A 134 -14.40 1.42 -8.23
N GLN A 135 -14.29 0.27 -7.58
CA GLN A 135 -13.03 -0.17 -6.98
C GLN A 135 -12.22 -0.98 -8.01
N GLY A 136 -11.09 -0.44 -8.41
CA GLY A 136 -10.07 -1.13 -9.19
C GLY A 136 -9.04 -1.78 -8.29
N LEU A 137 -8.34 -2.79 -8.82
CA LEU A 137 -7.20 -3.42 -8.18
C LEU A 137 -5.92 -3.01 -8.89
N ALA A 138 -4.95 -2.55 -8.12
CA ALA A 138 -3.60 -2.28 -8.62
C ALA A 138 -2.59 -3.15 -7.89
N TRP A 139 -1.56 -3.57 -8.60
CA TRP A 139 -0.41 -4.21 -8.01
C TRP A 139 0.72 -3.20 -7.87
N THR A 140 1.28 -3.10 -6.67
CA THR A 140 2.42 -2.24 -6.37
C THR A 140 3.56 -3.07 -5.79
N GLN A 141 4.75 -2.51 -5.71
CA GLN A 141 5.88 -3.19 -5.06
C GLN A 141 5.60 -3.53 -3.59
N ALA A 142 4.67 -2.83 -2.95
CA ALA A 142 4.25 -3.08 -1.57
C ALA A 142 3.14 -4.14 -1.44
N GLY A 143 2.59 -4.62 -2.56
CA GLY A 143 1.48 -5.59 -2.63
C GLY A 143 0.29 -5.09 -3.43
N GLY A 144 -0.83 -5.78 -3.33
CA GLY A 144 -2.10 -5.38 -3.95
C GLY A 144 -2.69 -4.15 -3.25
N GLU A 145 -3.19 -3.21 -4.03
CA GLU A 145 -3.84 -1.99 -3.57
C GLU A 145 -5.20 -1.82 -4.23
N VAL A 146 -6.18 -1.37 -3.47
CA VAL A 146 -7.49 -1.00 -4.00
C VAL A 146 -7.42 0.46 -4.43
N LEU A 147 -7.82 0.74 -5.66
CA LEU A 147 -7.95 2.09 -6.19
C LEU A 147 -9.42 2.43 -6.35
N THR A 148 -9.85 3.50 -5.75
CA THR A 148 -11.19 4.05 -5.99
C THR A 148 -11.14 4.93 -7.23
N ILE A 149 -11.93 4.57 -8.25
CA ILE A 149 -12.08 5.31 -9.50
C ILE A 149 -13.45 5.93 -9.49
N GLU A 150 -13.50 7.24 -9.71
CA GLU A 150 -14.75 8.00 -9.80
C GLU A 150 -14.97 8.50 -11.22
N ALA A 151 -16.21 8.37 -11.68
CA ALA A 151 -16.70 8.92 -12.93
C ALA A 151 -17.83 9.90 -12.66
N LEU A 152 -17.63 11.14 -13.03
CA LEU A 152 -18.59 12.23 -12.86
C LEU A 152 -19.16 12.67 -14.21
N LYS A 153 -20.47 12.88 -14.24
CA LYS A 153 -21.19 13.43 -15.39
C LYS A 153 -21.42 14.91 -15.20
N MET A 154 -21.01 15.71 -16.17
CA MET A 154 -21.20 17.17 -16.18
C MET A 154 -21.88 17.60 -17.49
N LYS A 155 -22.61 18.73 -17.47
CA LYS A 155 -23.11 19.35 -18.72
C LYS A 155 -21.93 19.74 -19.59
N GLY A 156 -21.94 19.33 -20.86
CA GLY A 156 -20.82 19.58 -21.76
C GLY A 156 -21.11 19.18 -23.21
N LYS A 157 -20.07 18.80 -23.93
CA LYS A 157 -20.09 18.49 -25.36
C LYS A 157 -19.47 17.13 -25.71
N GLY A 158 -19.44 16.20 -24.75
CA GLY A 158 -18.89 14.84 -24.93
C GLY A 158 -17.39 14.71 -24.72
N HIS A 159 -16.77 15.66 -24.02
CA HIS A 159 -15.35 15.58 -23.71
C HIS A 159 -15.07 14.62 -22.55
N LEU A 160 -13.97 13.87 -22.68
CA LEU A 160 -13.42 13.08 -21.58
C LEU A 160 -12.32 13.88 -20.87
N GLN A 161 -12.48 14.12 -19.57
CA GLN A 161 -11.50 14.77 -18.72
C GLN A 161 -10.90 13.73 -17.78
N LEU A 162 -9.56 13.62 -17.76
CA LEU A 162 -8.84 12.70 -16.90
C LEU A 162 -8.10 13.47 -15.81
N THR A 163 -8.29 13.09 -14.54
CA THR A 163 -7.71 13.76 -13.37
C THR A 163 -6.99 12.75 -12.46
N GLY A 164 -6.09 13.22 -11.57
CA GLY A 164 -5.48 12.39 -10.54
C GLY A 164 -4.21 11.65 -10.93
N GLN A 165 -3.26 12.31 -11.62
CA GLN A 165 -1.94 11.74 -11.96
C GLN A 165 -1.98 10.30 -12.50
N LEU A 166 -2.90 10.03 -13.41
CA LEU A 166 -3.05 8.73 -14.05
C LEU A 166 -1.83 8.42 -14.92
N GLY A 167 -1.26 7.23 -14.80
CA GLY A 167 -0.25 6.73 -15.72
C GLY A 167 -0.83 6.54 -17.14
N ASP A 168 0.04 6.41 -18.14
CA ASP A 168 -0.39 6.35 -19.56
C ASP A 168 -1.31 5.17 -19.83
N VAL A 169 -1.04 4.01 -19.24
CA VAL A 169 -1.90 2.82 -19.36
C VAL A 169 -3.31 3.08 -18.81
N MET A 170 -3.44 3.79 -17.69
CA MET A 170 -4.75 4.12 -17.13
C MET A 170 -5.50 5.16 -17.98
N LYS A 171 -4.79 6.12 -18.58
CA LYS A 171 -5.38 7.07 -19.52
C LYS A 171 -5.95 6.36 -20.76
N GLU A 172 -5.15 5.45 -21.31
CA GLU A 172 -5.57 4.63 -22.46
C GLU A 172 -6.78 3.76 -22.12
N SER A 173 -6.78 3.14 -20.93
CA SER A 173 -7.91 2.35 -20.42
C SER A 173 -9.19 3.19 -20.27
N ALA A 174 -9.08 4.44 -19.80
CA ALA A 174 -10.23 5.34 -19.71
C ALA A 174 -10.79 5.72 -21.10
N HIS A 175 -9.93 5.95 -22.09
CA HIS A 175 -10.35 6.18 -23.48
C HIS A 175 -11.02 4.94 -24.09
N ALA A 176 -10.48 3.75 -23.82
CA ALA A 176 -11.07 2.49 -24.26
C ALA A 176 -12.46 2.26 -23.66
N ALA A 177 -12.60 2.52 -22.33
CA ALA A 177 -13.89 2.42 -21.63
C ALA A 177 -14.93 3.38 -22.21
N MET A 178 -14.53 4.61 -22.53
CA MET A 178 -15.39 5.60 -23.17
C MET A 178 -15.85 5.14 -24.58
N SER A 179 -14.94 4.57 -25.36
CA SER A 179 -15.24 4.03 -26.68
C SER A 179 -16.19 2.85 -26.60
N TYR A 180 -15.98 1.96 -25.62
CA TYR A 180 -16.87 0.84 -25.34
C TYR A 180 -18.28 1.33 -24.96
N ALA A 181 -18.39 2.30 -24.05
CA ALA A 181 -19.67 2.85 -23.65
C ALA A 181 -20.43 3.48 -24.83
N ARG A 182 -19.73 4.17 -25.74
CA ARG A 182 -20.33 4.71 -26.97
C ARG A 182 -20.80 3.64 -27.94
N ALA A 183 -20.03 2.56 -28.09
CA ALA A 183 -20.38 1.47 -29.01
C ALA A 183 -21.58 0.63 -28.49
N HIS A 184 -21.81 0.59 -27.18
CA HIS A 184 -22.84 -0.24 -26.53
C HIS A 184 -23.93 0.59 -25.85
N MET A 185 -24.23 1.79 -26.38
CA MET A 185 -25.18 2.72 -25.76
C MET A 185 -26.57 2.10 -25.56
N GLU A 186 -27.05 1.37 -26.53
CA GLU A 186 -28.36 0.72 -26.48
C GLU A 186 -28.43 -0.34 -25.37
N GLU A 187 -27.41 -1.22 -25.29
CA GLU A 187 -27.31 -2.27 -24.26
C GLU A 187 -27.19 -1.69 -22.85
N LEU A 188 -26.47 -0.56 -22.71
CA LEU A 188 -26.25 0.13 -21.44
C LEU A 188 -27.39 1.10 -21.06
N GLY A 189 -28.41 1.25 -21.92
CA GLY A 189 -29.48 2.18 -21.68
C GLY A 189 -29.06 3.66 -21.68
N ILE A 190 -28.00 3.99 -22.42
CA ILE A 190 -27.50 5.36 -22.54
C ILE A 190 -28.23 6.07 -23.67
N PRO A 191 -28.86 7.26 -23.44
CA PRO A 191 -29.51 8.03 -24.49
C PRO A 191 -28.55 8.39 -25.62
N GLU A 192 -29.03 8.39 -26.85
CA GLU A 192 -28.21 8.70 -28.03
C GLU A 192 -27.50 10.05 -27.98
N ASP A 193 -28.19 11.05 -27.39
CA ASP A 193 -27.70 12.42 -27.26
C ASP A 193 -26.80 12.64 -26.02
N PHE A 194 -26.52 11.56 -25.26
CA PHE A 194 -25.78 11.66 -23.98
C PHE A 194 -24.40 12.29 -24.18
N PHE A 195 -23.62 11.81 -25.13
CA PHE A 195 -22.27 12.30 -25.39
C PHE A 195 -22.22 13.64 -26.13
N GLU A 196 -23.36 14.16 -26.58
CA GLU A 196 -23.47 15.53 -27.11
C GLU A 196 -23.75 16.56 -26.02
N LYS A 197 -24.36 16.12 -24.91
CA LYS A 197 -24.87 16.99 -23.83
C LYS A 197 -24.03 16.92 -22.56
N PHE A 198 -23.21 15.88 -22.42
CA PHE A 198 -22.47 15.66 -21.17
C PHE A 198 -21.01 15.38 -21.41
N ASP A 199 -20.17 16.02 -20.60
CA ASP A 199 -18.76 15.66 -20.42
C ASP A 199 -18.64 14.62 -19.31
N ILE A 200 -17.64 13.75 -19.40
CA ILE A 200 -17.33 12.76 -18.39
C ILE A 200 -15.94 13.06 -17.82
N GLN A 201 -15.87 13.18 -16.51
CA GLN A 201 -14.61 13.25 -15.80
C GLN A 201 -14.35 11.90 -15.13
N ILE A 202 -13.17 11.33 -15.37
CA ILE A 202 -12.72 10.10 -14.72
C ILE A 202 -11.42 10.41 -13.97
N GLY A 203 -11.34 9.96 -12.73
CA GLY A 203 -10.16 10.15 -11.92
C GLY A 203 -10.06 9.17 -10.77
N ARG A 204 -8.89 9.15 -10.13
CA ARG A 204 -8.73 8.51 -8.84
C ARG A 204 -9.39 9.40 -7.78
N ALA A 205 -10.25 8.82 -6.95
CA ALA A 205 -10.77 9.53 -5.80
C ALA A 205 -9.61 9.91 -4.87
N HIS A 206 -9.55 11.18 -4.52
CA HIS A 206 -8.71 11.65 -3.44
C HIS A 206 -9.59 11.70 -2.19
N VAL A 207 -9.41 10.69 -1.34
CA VAL A 207 -9.94 10.71 0.03
C VAL A 207 -8.94 11.38 0.96
#